data_c1c8e6c9b17fa41fae26cfa159857b95
#
_entry.id   c1c8e6c9b17fa41fae26cfa159857b95
#
_cell.length_a   1.000
_cell.length_b   1.000
_cell.length_c   1.000
_cell.angle_alpha   90.00
_cell.angle_beta   90.00
_cell.angle_gamma   90.00
#
_symmetry.space_group_name_H-M   'P 1'
#
loop_
_entity.id
_entity.type
_entity.pdbx_description
1 polymer ?
#
loop_
_entity_poly.entity_id
_entity_poly.type
_entity_poly.pdbx_seq_one_letter_code
_entity_poly.pdbx_strand_id
1 'polypeptide(L)'
;MTSVRLFGFAAAMLAAPAYAQGLTDQKFQEISERIFRPVIEEFDIPGIAIGVTFKGESYVFTDGLADRAASRPVDPDTIFELGSNSKLFNVALAALGEEQGLLSLQDPVSAKLPSLAGSAFDKISLYDLAAHATGGLPLQVPDDISDNQELMTYLAAWMPDGVTKSLRSYSNVSIGLLGLITGEQFGKSYKDALKEDLLPGLGLDSTFITVPEAAMGRYAFGYSRTDDSPIRVNPGMLDAEAYGIKSTVSDMIRFLDAHLGNLTLDDEITAALARTRVSEFDTVHYAQAMIWEGYPWPVNTSELAAGNSAEMVMTPQPMTHRAAKALDGEVFLNKTGATNGFGSYVAMIPSEQIGVVVLANRNYPNPVRADATVELLHQLLEEGDE
;
A
#
# COMPACT_ATOMS: atom_id res chain seq x y z
N MET A 1 61.40 -20.51 61.65
CA MET A 1 60.36 -19.54 61.55
C MET A 1 60.10 -19.27 60.09
N THR A 2 59.16 -19.96 59.49
CA THR A 2 58.91 -19.96 58.02
C THR A 2 57.64 -19.16 57.79
N SER A 3 57.77 -17.99 57.15
CA SER A 3 56.64 -17.10 56.81
C SER A 3 55.92 -17.58 55.55
N VAL A 4 54.65 -17.94 55.66
CA VAL A 4 53.77 -18.23 54.55
C VAL A 4 53.12 -16.92 54.06
N ARG A 5 53.37 -16.52 52.82
CA ARG A 5 52.65 -15.39 52.16
C ARG A 5 51.41 -15.94 51.44
N LEU A 6 50.23 -15.53 51.86
CA LEU A 6 48.98 -15.73 51.13
C LEU A 6 48.92 -14.74 49.96
N PHE A 7 48.81 -15.27 48.75
CA PHE A 7 48.40 -14.48 47.56
C PHE A 7 46.88 -14.53 47.44
N GLY A 8 46.26 -13.38 47.58
CA GLY A 8 44.86 -13.21 47.29
C GLY A 8 44.66 -13.04 45.78
N PHE A 9 43.90 -13.94 45.15
CA PHE A 9 43.40 -13.78 43.79
C PHE A 9 42.16 -12.89 43.83
N ALA A 10 42.24 -11.68 43.27
CA ALA A 10 41.07 -10.86 42.96
C ALA A 10 40.47 -11.33 41.61
N ALA A 11 39.30 -11.97 41.66
CA ALA A 11 38.53 -12.28 40.50
C ALA A 11 37.88 -10.98 39.94
N ALA A 12 38.39 -10.48 38.82
CA ALA A 12 37.73 -9.42 38.07
C ALA A 12 36.52 -10.05 37.35
N MET A 13 35.30 -9.72 37.78
CA MET A 13 34.09 -9.98 37.03
C MET A 13 34.11 -9.05 35.80
N LEU A 14 34.36 -9.63 34.65
CA LEU A 14 34.10 -8.98 33.37
C LEU A 14 32.57 -8.92 33.22
N ALA A 15 31.99 -7.73 33.33
CA ALA A 15 30.61 -7.47 32.91
C ALA A 15 30.57 -7.75 31.40
N ALA A 16 29.77 -8.73 31.00
CA ALA A 16 29.44 -8.93 29.60
C ALA A 16 28.74 -7.66 29.09
N PRO A 17 29.04 -7.18 27.88
CA PRO A 17 28.30 -6.08 27.31
C PRO A 17 26.82 -6.50 27.24
N ALA A 18 25.92 -5.65 27.78
CA ALA A 18 24.50 -5.78 27.51
C ALA A 18 24.37 -5.57 25.99
N TYR A 19 24.08 -6.64 25.26
CA TYR A 19 23.60 -6.49 23.89
C TYR A 19 22.30 -5.72 23.98
N ALA A 20 22.15 -4.63 23.24
CA ALA A 20 20.88 -3.98 23.01
C ALA A 20 19.90 -5.09 22.60
N GLN A 21 18.89 -5.33 23.42
CA GLN A 21 17.83 -6.27 23.09
C GLN A 21 16.99 -5.56 22.02
N GLY A 22 17.15 -5.94 20.76
CA GLY A 22 16.26 -5.51 19.69
C GLY A 22 14.78 -5.75 20.06
N LEU A 23 13.89 -5.15 19.30
CA LEU A 23 12.45 -5.30 19.50
C LEU A 23 12.06 -6.77 19.69
N THR A 24 11.36 -7.08 20.78
CA THR A 24 10.85 -8.43 21.05
C THR A 24 9.38 -8.55 20.65
N ASP A 25 8.94 -9.78 20.31
CA ASP A 25 7.52 -10.06 20.04
C ASP A 25 6.60 -9.58 21.16
N GLN A 26 6.97 -9.85 22.42
CA GLN A 26 6.16 -9.42 23.56
C GLN A 26 6.01 -7.89 23.60
N LYS A 27 7.10 -7.15 23.39
CA LYS A 27 7.07 -5.70 23.41
C LYS A 27 6.24 -5.14 22.27
N PHE A 28 6.38 -5.73 21.08
CA PHE A 28 5.54 -5.39 19.92
C PHE A 28 4.05 -5.60 20.20
N GLN A 29 3.68 -6.74 20.82
CA GLN A 29 2.28 -7.01 21.23
C GLN A 29 1.77 -5.95 22.22
N GLU A 30 2.54 -5.62 23.26
CA GLU A 30 2.16 -4.62 24.29
C GLU A 30 1.96 -3.23 23.67
N ILE A 31 2.86 -2.80 22.77
CA ILE A 31 2.76 -1.50 22.07
C ILE A 31 1.54 -1.50 21.15
N SER A 32 1.39 -2.52 20.31
CA SER A 32 0.28 -2.62 19.37
C SER A 32 -1.07 -2.64 20.07
N GLU A 33 -1.21 -3.41 21.13
CA GLU A 33 -2.46 -3.45 21.90
C GLU A 33 -2.77 -2.09 22.53
N ARG A 34 -1.80 -1.42 23.13
CA ARG A 34 -2.00 -0.10 23.74
C ARG A 34 -2.47 0.95 22.76
N ILE A 35 -1.93 0.94 21.53
CA ILE A 35 -2.26 1.94 20.49
C ILE A 35 -3.58 1.60 19.83
N PHE A 36 -3.80 0.33 19.43
CA PHE A 36 -4.92 -0.03 18.60
C PHE A 36 -6.18 -0.47 19.36
N ARG A 37 -6.08 -0.88 20.62
CA ARG A 37 -7.27 -1.22 21.43
C ARG A 37 -8.28 -0.07 21.50
N PRO A 38 -7.89 1.19 21.78
CA PRO A 38 -8.83 2.32 21.76
C PRO A 38 -9.47 2.53 20.39
N VAL A 39 -8.71 2.36 19.31
CA VAL A 39 -9.20 2.49 17.91
C VAL A 39 -10.22 1.38 17.60
N ILE A 40 -9.92 0.14 17.99
CA ILE A 40 -10.82 -1.00 17.80
C ILE A 40 -12.16 -0.75 18.51
N GLU A 41 -12.12 -0.27 19.75
CA GLU A 41 -13.31 0.00 20.55
C GLU A 41 -14.11 1.19 20.02
N GLU A 42 -13.44 2.31 19.67
CA GLU A 42 -14.11 3.52 19.17
C GLU A 42 -14.85 3.27 17.85
N PHE A 43 -14.25 2.51 16.95
CA PHE A 43 -14.81 2.26 15.60
C PHE A 43 -15.50 0.90 15.47
N ASP A 44 -15.68 0.16 16.58
CA ASP A 44 -16.27 -1.18 16.61
C ASP A 44 -15.70 -2.09 15.51
N ILE A 45 -14.37 -2.18 15.43
CA ILE A 45 -13.67 -2.98 14.43
C ILE A 45 -13.77 -4.45 14.80
N PRO A 46 -14.45 -5.29 13.98
CA PRO A 46 -14.65 -6.69 14.35
C PRO A 46 -13.38 -7.52 14.37
N GLY A 47 -12.42 -7.19 13.50
CA GLY A 47 -11.15 -7.88 13.42
C GLY A 47 -10.09 -7.03 12.74
N ILE A 48 -8.86 -7.13 13.22
CA ILE A 48 -7.72 -6.37 12.74
C ILE A 48 -6.46 -7.25 12.70
N ALA A 49 -5.61 -7.01 11.71
CA ALA A 49 -4.26 -7.54 11.64
C ALA A 49 -3.29 -6.39 11.36
N ILE A 50 -2.23 -6.31 12.16
CA ILE A 50 -1.17 -5.30 12.06
C ILE A 50 0.14 -6.05 11.86
N GLY A 51 0.84 -5.74 10.78
CA GLY A 51 2.12 -6.30 10.45
C GLY A 51 3.20 -5.23 10.41
N VAL A 52 4.37 -5.56 10.92
CA VAL A 52 5.55 -4.71 10.86
C VAL A 52 6.71 -5.51 10.32
N THR A 53 7.46 -4.92 9.39
CA THR A 53 8.84 -5.32 9.12
C THR A 53 9.76 -4.27 9.71
N PHE A 54 10.77 -4.68 10.45
CA PHE A 54 11.77 -3.80 11.03
C PHE A 54 13.16 -4.42 10.90
N LYS A 55 14.01 -3.80 10.08
CA LYS A 55 15.35 -4.28 9.76
C LYS A 55 15.36 -5.76 9.29
N GLY A 56 14.30 -6.16 8.55
CA GLY A 56 14.13 -7.51 8.01
C GLY A 56 13.49 -8.53 8.96
N GLU A 57 13.21 -8.15 10.21
CA GLU A 57 12.44 -8.98 11.13
C GLU A 57 10.95 -8.64 11.05
N SER A 58 10.09 -9.66 11.12
CA SER A 58 8.63 -9.52 10.96
C SER A 58 7.90 -9.70 12.28
N TYR A 59 6.94 -8.82 12.55
CA TYR A 59 6.10 -8.83 13.74
C TYR A 59 4.64 -8.75 13.33
N VAL A 60 3.75 -9.53 13.97
CA VAL A 60 2.32 -9.54 13.66
C VAL A 60 1.49 -9.47 14.94
N PHE A 61 0.56 -8.51 14.99
CA PHE A 61 -0.49 -8.43 15.99
C PHE A 61 -1.84 -8.70 15.32
N THR A 62 -2.67 -9.54 15.94
CA THR A 62 -4.04 -9.81 15.48
C THR A 62 -5.02 -9.76 16.62
N ASP A 63 -6.20 -9.21 16.37
CA ASP A 63 -7.29 -9.16 17.34
C ASP A 63 -8.66 -9.33 16.68
N GLY A 64 -9.64 -9.85 17.43
CA GLY A 64 -11.01 -9.93 17.00
C GLY A 64 -11.33 -11.06 16.03
N LEU A 65 -12.41 -10.89 15.26
CA LEU A 65 -13.02 -11.92 14.42
C LEU A 65 -12.99 -11.56 12.94
N ALA A 66 -12.49 -12.48 12.14
CA ALA A 66 -12.56 -12.44 10.66
C ALA A 66 -13.97 -12.79 10.15
N ASP A 67 -14.73 -13.56 10.91
CA ASP A 67 -16.11 -13.94 10.63
C ASP A 67 -16.87 -14.05 11.96
N ARG A 68 -17.79 -13.12 12.24
CA ARG A 68 -18.58 -13.09 13.46
C ARG A 68 -19.56 -14.28 13.54
N ALA A 69 -20.15 -14.66 12.39
CA ALA A 69 -21.15 -15.74 12.37
C ALA A 69 -20.52 -17.11 12.68
N ALA A 70 -19.30 -17.35 12.17
CA ALA A 70 -18.54 -18.56 12.43
C ALA A 70 -17.66 -18.48 13.69
N SER A 71 -17.63 -17.32 14.39
CA SER A 71 -16.70 -17.03 15.50
C SER A 71 -15.24 -17.34 15.12
N ARG A 72 -14.86 -17.08 13.87
CA ARG A 72 -13.51 -17.34 13.35
C ARG A 72 -12.59 -16.16 13.71
N PRO A 73 -11.53 -16.39 14.48
CA PRO A 73 -10.59 -15.33 14.84
C PRO A 73 -9.82 -14.83 13.61
N VAL A 74 -9.26 -13.61 13.72
CA VAL A 74 -8.22 -13.13 12.82
C VAL A 74 -6.91 -13.84 13.15
N ASP A 75 -6.18 -14.23 12.12
CA ASP A 75 -4.84 -14.81 12.19
C ASP A 75 -3.95 -14.20 11.08
N PRO A 76 -2.62 -14.46 11.06
CA PRO A 76 -1.73 -13.91 10.05
C PRO A 76 -2.06 -14.31 8.61
N ASP A 77 -2.81 -15.40 8.40
CA ASP A 77 -3.21 -15.94 7.10
C ASP A 77 -4.62 -15.50 6.69
N THR A 78 -5.30 -14.72 7.51
CA THR A 78 -6.61 -14.15 7.20
C THR A 78 -6.50 -13.20 6.01
N ILE A 79 -7.35 -13.42 4.99
CA ILE A 79 -7.38 -12.62 3.77
C ILE A 79 -8.33 -11.45 3.94
N PHE A 80 -7.83 -10.23 3.73
CA PHE A 80 -8.57 -8.96 3.76
C PHE A 80 -8.62 -8.32 2.38
N GLU A 81 -9.62 -7.49 2.12
CA GLU A 81 -9.66 -6.62 0.95
C GLU A 81 -8.71 -5.43 1.15
N LEU A 82 -7.82 -5.20 0.19
CA LEU A 82 -6.87 -4.10 0.26
C LEU A 82 -7.47 -2.76 -0.18
N GLY A 83 -8.59 -2.78 -0.90
CA GLY A 83 -9.14 -1.57 -1.50
C GLY A 83 -8.07 -0.87 -2.33
N SER A 84 -7.92 0.44 -2.18
CA SER A 84 -6.97 1.25 -2.97
C SER A 84 -5.50 0.93 -2.77
N ASN A 85 -5.11 0.12 -1.78
CA ASN A 85 -3.74 -0.41 -1.72
C ASN A 85 -3.45 -1.40 -2.87
N SER A 86 -4.48 -1.91 -3.56
CA SER A 86 -4.34 -2.65 -4.82
C SER A 86 -3.58 -1.89 -5.90
N LYS A 87 -3.66 -0.56 -5.87
CA LYS A 87 -2.99 0.32 -6.84
C LYS A 87 -1.46 0.23 -6.76
N LEU A 88 -0.92 -0.11 -5.59
CA LEU A 88 0.53 -0.32 -5.41
C LEU A 88 1.04 -1.49 -6.28
N PHE A 89 0.24 -2.54 -6.39
CA PHE A 89 0.55 -3.70 -7.25
C PHE A 89 0.39 -3.35 -8.74
N ASN A 90 -0.59 -2.55 -9.08
CA ASN A 90 -0.80 -2.09 -10.45
C ASN A 90 0.41 -1.30 -10.96
N VAL A 91 0.86 -0.30 -10.20
CA VAL A 91 2.03 0.50 -10.61
C VAL A 91 3.33 -0.30 -10.57
N ALA A 92 3.45 -1.31 -9.68
CA ALA A 92 4.59 -2.22 -9.66
C ALA A 92 4.63 -3.09 -10.94
N LEU A 93 3.48 -3.61 -11.39
CA LEU A 93 3.38 -4.38 -12.63
C LEU A 93 3.65 -3.48 -13.86
N ALA A 94 3.14 -2.24 -13.88
CA ALA A 94 3.42 -1.30 -14.96
C ALA A 94 4.91 -0.93 -15.03
N ALA A 95 5.55 -0.72 -13.88
CA ALA A 95 6.99 -0.47 -13.80
C ALA A 95 7.81 -1.70 -14.25
N LEU A 96 7.36 -2.92 -13.90
CA LEU A 96 7.99 -4.15 -14.39
C LEU A 96 7.88 -4.25 -15.92
N GLY A 97 6.74 -3.87 -16.49
CA GLY A 97 6.57 -3.78 -17.95
C GLY A 97 7.52 -2.74 -18.60
N GLU A 98 7.84 -1.63 -17.91
CA GLU A 98 8.84 -0.67 -18.36
C GLU A 98 10.26 -1.27 -18.33
N GLU A 99 10.65 -1.94 -17.25
CA GLU A 99 11.95 -2.61 -17.12
C GLU A 99 12.15 -3.73 -18.17
N GLN A 100 11.08 -4.43 -18.53
CA GLN A 100 11.10 -5.46 -19.58
C GLN A 100 10.99 -4.88 -21.00
N GLY A 101 10.88 -3.56 -21.15
CA GLY A 101 10.79 -2.88 -22.44
C GLY A 101 9.46 -3.11 -23.19
N LEU A 102 8.40 -3.55 -22.50
CA LEU A 102 7.07 -3.76 -23.07
C LEU A 102 6.30 -2.44 -23.26
N LEU A 103 6.56 -1.46 -22.40
CA LEU A 103 5.97 -0.13 -22.45
C LEU A 103 6.99 0.90 -21.94
N SER A 104 6.71 2.19 -22.14
CA SER A 104 7.34 3.26 -21.39
C SER A 104 6.27 4.02 -20.61
N LEU A 105 6.53 4.32 -19.34
CA LEU A 105 5.62 5.14 -18.54
C LEU A 105 5.45 6.56 -19.09
N GLN A 106 6.34 7.01 -19.98
CA GLN A 106 6.22 8.29 -20.68
C GLN A 106 5.43 8.19 -22.01
N ASP A 107 5.04 6.97 -22.44
CA ASP A 107 4.20 6.82 -23.63
C ASP A 107 2.85 7.49 -23.44
N PRO A 108 2.32 8.21 -24.44
CA PRO A 108 0.94 8.68 -24.40
C PRO A 108 -0.02 7.49 -24.37
N VAL A 109 -1.12 7.62 -23.62
CA VAL A 109 -2.15 6.59 -23.51
C VAL A 109 -2.67 6.18 -24.89
N SER A 110 -2.90 7.15 -25.78
CA SER A 110 -3.39 6.88 -27.15
C SER A 110 -2.44 6.06 -28.03
N ALA A 111 -1.13 6.04 -27.71
CA ALA A 111 -0.17 5.18 -28.40
C ALA A 111 -0.35 3.70 -28.03
N LYS A 112 -0.89 3.41 -26.84
CA LYS A 112 -1.18 2.05 -26.36
C LYS A 112 -2.65 1.65 -26.58
N LEU A 113 -3.55 2.62 -26.59
CA LEU A 113 -4.98 2.45 -26.90
C LEU A 113 -5.36 3.31 -28.12
N PRO A 114 -5.18 2.80 -29.36
CA PRO A 114 -5.44 3.57 -30.59
C PRO A 114 -6.89 4.06 -30.73
N SER A 115 -7.85 3.44 -30.05
CA SER A 115 -9.25 3.91 -29.98
C SER A 115 -9.39 5.29 -29.31
N LEU A 116 -8.38 5.75 -28.58
CA LEU A 116 -8.33 7.06 -27.93
C LEU A 116 -7.49 8.08 -28.70
N ALA A 117 -6.99 7.75 -29.91
CA ALA A 117 -6.24 8.69 -30.75
C ALA A 117 -7.11 9.89 -31.16
N GLY A 118 -6.54 11.09 -31.11
CA GLY A 118 -7.24 12.34 -31.38
C GLY A 118 -8.04 12.90 -30.20
N SER A 119 -7.98 12.25 -29.03
CA SER A 119 -8.62 12.71 -27.79
C SER A 119 -7.62 13.39 -26.84
N ALA A 120 -8.08 13.72 -25.62
CA ALA A 120 -7.22 14.25 -24.55
C ALA A 120 -6.06 13.30 -24.20
N PHE A 121 -6.22 12.01 -24.44
CA PHE A 121 -5.23 10.96 -24.13
C PHE A 121 -3.97 10.98 -25.03
N ASP A 122 -3.94 11.81 -26.07
CA ASP A 122 -2.71 12.09 -26.83
C ASP A 122 -1.65 12.85 -26.01
N LYS A 123 -2.08 13.49 -24.91
CA LYS A 123 -1.24 14.34 -24.04
C LYS A 123 -1.08 13.79 -22.62
N ILE A 124 -1.76 12.71 -22.28
CA ILE A 124 -1.73 12.04 -20.99
C ILE A 124 -0.82 10.83 -21.14
N SER A 125 0.25 10.77 -20.34
CA SER A 125 1.17 9.63 -20.30
C SER A 125 0.65 8.52 -19.37
N LEU A 126 1.24 7.32 -19.47
CA LEU A 126 0.97 6.23 -18.52
C LEU A 126 1.39 6.62 -17.09
N TYR A 127 2.46 7.44 -16.95
CA TYR A 127 2.84 7.97 -15.64
C TYR A 127 1.79 8.94 -15.08
N ASP A 128 1.17 9.78 -15.93
CA ASP A 128 0.09 10.68 -15.49
C ASP A 128 -1.14 9.89 -14.99
N LEU A 129 -1.42 8.71 -15.60
CA LEU A 129 -2.43 7.79 -15.07
C LEU A 129 -2.05 7.29 -13.68
N ALA A 130 -0.80 6.85 -13.50
CA ALA A 130 -0.27 6.33 -12.25
C ALA A 130 -0.25 7.38 -11.12
N ALA A 131 -0.06 8.67 -11.44
CA ALA A 131 0.04 9.76 -10.48
C ALA A 131 -1.28 10.54 -10.27
N HIS A 132 -2.39 10.10 -10.89
CA HIS A 132 -3.65 10.83 -10.88
C HIS A 132 -3.56 12.25 -11.47
N ALA A 133 -2.64 12.48 -12.41
CA ALA A 133 -2.31 13.79 -12.98
C ALA A 133 -3.04 14.08 -14.31
N THR A 134 -4.18 13.44 -14.54
CA THR A 134 -4.92 13.48 -15.82
C THR A 134 -5.70 14.78 -16.06
N GLY A 135 -5.92 15.57 -15.00
CA GLY A 135 -6.66 16.83 -15.10
C GLY A 135 -8.18 16.68 -14.97
N GLY A 136 -8.68 15.60 -14.34
CA GLY A 136 -10.12 15.52 -14.03
C GLY A 136 -10.82 14.20 -14.36
N LEU A 137 -10.12 13.10 -14.62
CA LEU A 137 -10.80 11.79 -14.73
C LEU A 137 -11.63 11.50 -13.48
N PRO A 138 -12.88 10.98 -13.62
CA PRO A 138 -13.76 10.75 -12.48
C PRO A 138 -13.20 9.68 -11.53
N LEU A 139 -13.68 9.70 -10.29
CA LEU A 139 -13.31 8.71 -9.27
C LEU A 139 -13.68 7.29 -9.71
N GLN A 140 -14.87 7.11 -10.25
CA GLN A 140 -15.41 5.83 -10.70
C GLN A 140 -15.84 5.89 -12.16
N VAL A 141 -15.89 4.74 -12.82
CA VAL A 141 -16.57 4.60 -14.10
C VAL A 141 -18.05 4.96 -13.88
N PRO A 142 -18.67 5.77 -14.75
CA PRO A 142 -20.12 6.06 -14.67
C PRO A 142 -20.95 4.78 -14.69
N ASP A 143 -22.04 4.78 -13.89
CA ASP A 143 -22.87 3.57 -13.67
C ASP A 143 -23.58 3.04 -14.94
N ASP A 144 -23.74 3.87 -15.96
CA ASP A 144 -24.35 3.54 -17.24
C ASP A 144 -23.36 2.86 -18.22
N ILE A 145 -22.10 2.74 -17.86
CA ILE A 145 -21.06 2.06 -18.65
C ILE A 145 -20.90 0.62 -18.16
N SER A 146 -21.18 -0.33 -19.03
CA SER A 146 -21.25 -1.75 -18.68
C SER A 146 -20.21 -2.64 -19.37
N ASP A 147 -19.56 -2.14 -20.43
CA ASP A 147 -18.54 -2.89 -21.16
C ASP A 147 -17.38 -1.99 -21.66
N ASN A 148 -16.33 -2.65 -22.14
CA ASN A 148 -15.12 -1.97 -22.62
C ASN A 148 -15.36 -1.07 -23.85
N GLN A 149 -16.33 -1.38 -24.69
CA GLN A 149 -16.62 -0.55 -25.87
C GLN A 149 -17.28 0.77 -25.43
N GLU A 150 -18.23 0.70 -24.52
CA GLU A 150 -18.86 1.88 -23.92
C GLU A 150 -17.83 2.71 -23.15
N LEU A 151 -16.95 2.07 -22.36
CA LEU A 151 -15.85 2.73 -21.67
C LEU A 151 -14.92 3.48 -22.65
N MET A 152 -14.48 2.85 -23.73
CA MET A 152 -13.64 3.51 -24.73
C MET A 152 -14.36 4.66 -25.43
N THR A 153 -15.67 4.53 -25.70
CA THR A 153 -16.49 5.60 -26.28
C THR A 153 -16.60 6.79 -25.32
N TYR A 154 -16.84 6.55 -24.04
CA TYR A 154 -16.86 7.57 -23.00
C TYR A 154 -15.52 8.28 -22.89
N LEU A 155 -14.40 7.54 -22.82
CA LEU A 155 -13.07 8.10 -22.69
C LEU A 155 -12.65 8.91 -23.92
N ALA A 156 -12.98 8.46 -25.13
CA ALA A 156 -12.69 9.20 -26.36
C ALA A 156 -13.39 10.57 -26.41
N ALA A 157 -14.58 10.69 -25.79
CA ALA A 157 -15.34 11.94 -25.71
C ALA A 157 -15.02 12.79 -24.47
N TRP A 158 -14.30 12.21 -23.47
CA TRP A 158 -13.98 12.88 -22.22
C TRP A 158 -13.03 14.07 -22.44
N MET A 159 -13.30 15.17 -21.74
CA MET A 159 -12.48 16.38 -21.75
C MET A 159 -12.01 16.70 -20.33
N PRO A 160 -10.72 17.04 -20.15
CA PRO A 160 -10.20 17.42 -18.83
C PRO A 160 -10.89 18.66 -18.27
N ASP A 161 -11.19 18.66 -16.96
CA ASP A 161 -11.70 19.84 -16.23
C ASP A 161 -10.60 20.88 -15.99
N GLY A 162 -9.35 20.46 -16.00
CA GLY A 162 -8.17 21.29 -15.79
C GLY A 162 -7.00 20.90 -16.68
N VAL A 163 -5.88 21.63 -16.53
CA VAL A 163 -4.66 21.32 -17.28
C VAL A 163 -4.06 20.03 -16.77
N THR A 164 -3.78 19.09 -17.64
CA THR A 164 -3.01 17.87 -17.35
C THR A 164 -1.71 18.25 -16.64
N LYS A 165 -1.31 17.47 -15.61
CA LYS A 165 -0.12 17.70 -14.77
C LYS A 165 -0.18 18.91 -13.83
N SER A 166 -1.29 19.64 -13.77
CA SER A 166 -1.50 20.74 -12.81
C SER A 166 -2.67 20.52 -11.85
N LEU A 167 -3.43 19.43 -12.06
CA LEU A 167 -4.60 19.07 -11.27
C LEU A 167 -4.54 17.58 -10.96
N ARG A 168 -4.41 17.23 -9.68
CA ARG A 168 -4.55 15.87 -9.17
C ARG A 168 -6.03 15.56 -9.00
N SER A 169 -6.53 14.59 -9.72
CA SER A 169 -7.89 14.05 -9.55
C SER A 169 -7.78 12.56 -9.24
N TYR A 170 -7.98 12.20 -7.97
CA TYR A 170 -7.92 10.80 -7.57
C TYR A 170 -8.96 9.99 -8.33
N SER A 171 -8.51 8.95 -9.04
CA SER A 171 -9.35 8.27 -10.02
C SER A 171 -9.06 6.78 -10.10
N ASN A 172 -10.10 5.96 -9.91
CA ASN A 172 -10.05 4.53 -10.19
C ASN A 172 -10.05 4.27 -11.69
N VAL A 173 -10.66 5.16 -12.49
CA VAL A 173 -10.61 5.09 -13.96
C VAL A 173 -9.18 5.26 -14.46
N SER A 174 -8.44 6.22 -13.89
CA SER A 174 -7.02 6.46 -14.24
C SER A 174 -6.17 5.21 -14.04
N ILE A 175 -6.19 4.65 -12.84
CA ILE A 175 -5.42 3.44 -12.51
C ILE A 175 -5.95 2.21 -13.22
N GLY A 176 -7.28 2.11 -13.37
CA GLY A 176 -7.90 1.03 -14.11
C GLY A 176 -7.41 0.98 -15.56
N LEU A 177 -7.32 2.15 -16.19
CA LEU A 177 -6.80 2.27 -17.55
C LEU A 177 -5.32 1.87 -17.65
N LEU A 178 -4.50 2.28 -16.66
CA LEU A 178 -3.10 1.86 -16.59
C LEU A 178 -2.99 0.33 -16.52
N GLY A 179 -3.75 -0.31 -15.65
CA GLY A 179 -3.70 -1.76 -15.50
C GLY A 179 -4.19 -2.51 -16.74
N LEU A 180 -5.27 -2.02 -17.38
CA LEU A 180 -5.77 -2.57 -18.63
C LEU A 180 -4.67 -2.53 -19.72
N ILE A 181 -4.04 -1.37 -19.91
CA ILE A 181 -2.93 -1.20 -20.86
C ILE A 181 -1.77 -2.13 -20.49
N THR A 182 -1.39 -2.16 -19.23
CA THR A 182 -0.28 -2.99 -18.75
C THR A 182 -0.55 -4.46 -19.08
N GLY A 183 -1.73 -5.00 -18.76
CA GLY A 183 -2.11 -6.36 -19.12
C GLY A 183 -2.00 -6.64 -20.62
N GLU A 184 -2.51 -5.73 -21.47
CA GLU A 184 -2.39 -5.84 -22.92
C GLU A 184 -0.94 -5.88 -23.40
N GLN A 185 -0.04 -5.09 -22.79
CA GLN A 185 1.38 -5.10 -23.15
C GLN A 185 2.08 -6.41 -22.70
N PHE A 186 1.62 -7.06 -21.64
CA PHE A 186 2.03 -8.43 -21.28
C PHE A 186 1.36 -9.51 -22.14
N GLY A 187 0.46 -9.15 -23.07
CA GLY A 187 -0.30 -10.09 -23.89
C GLY A 187 -1.33 -10.91 -23.12
N LYS A 188 -1.81 -10.42 -21.97
CA LYS A 188 -2.68 -11.10 -21.02
C LYS A 188 -3.76 -10.14 -20.49
N SER A 189 -4.72 -10.68 -19.71
CA SER A 189 -5.53 -9.82 -18.84
C SER A 189 -4.65 -9.26 -17.70
N TYR A 190 -5.01 -8.10 -17.15
CA TYR A 190 -4.33 -7.56 -15.96
C TYR A 190 -4.24 -8.59 -14.83
N LYS A 191 -5.33 -9.31 -14.58
CA LYS A 191 -5.40 -10.35 -13.56
C LYS A 191 -4.38 -11.47 -13.79
N ASP A 192 -4.23 -11.92 -15.03
CA ASP A 192 -3.29 -13.00 -15.35
C ASP A 192 -1.85 -12.49 -15.33
N ALA A 193 -1.58 -11.28 -15.82
CA ALA A 193 -0.27 -10.64 -15.76
C ALA A 193 0.18 -10.44 -14.30
N LEU A 194 -0.70 -9.91 -13.43
CA LEU A 194 -0.40 -9.78 -12.02
C LEU A 194 -0.04 -11.13 -11.38
N LYS A 195 -0.89 -12.14 -11.61
CA LYS A 195 -0.75 -13.48 -11.02
C LYS A 195 0.49 -14.23 -11.51
N GLU A 196 0.86 -14.07 -12.78
CA GLU A 196 1.90 -14.89 -13.41
C GLU A 196 3.25 -14.20 -13.47
N ASP A 197 3.28 -12.86 -13.59
CA ASP A 197 4.51 -12.11 -13.86
C ASP A 197 5.01 -11.31 -12.64
N LEU A 198 4.14 -10.85 -11.72
CA LEU A 198 4.58 -10.07 -10.55
C LEU A 198 4.53 -10.86 -9.24
N LEU A 199 3.37 -11.46 -8.88
CA LEU A 199 3.19 -12.07 -7.56
C LEU A 199 4.19 -13.19 -7.26
N PRO A 200 4.52 -14.12 -8.20
CA PRO A 200 5.49 -15.19 -7.94
C PRO A 200 6.90 -14.65 -7.68
N GLY A 201 7.32 -13.62 -8.41
CA GLY A 201 8.62 -12.98 -8.23
C GLY A 201 8.76 -12.28 -6.87
N LEU A 202 7.65 -11.81 -6.29
CA LEU A 202 7.58 -11.27 -4.93
C LEU A 202 7.37 -12.36 -3.87
N GLY A 203 7.01 -13.59 -4.26
CA GLY A 203 6.67 -14.71 -3.36
C GLY A 203 5.40 -14.46 -2.56
N LEU A 204 4.36 -13.89 -3.19
CA LEU A 204 3.08 -13.54 -2.57
C LEU A 204 2.02 -14.58 -2.92
N ASP A 205 1.95 -15.67 -2.15
CA ASP A 205 1.13 -16.84 -2.44
C ASP A 205 -0.32 -16.72 -1.94
N SER A 206 -0.60 -15.73 -1.11
CA SER A 206 -1.92 -15.46 -0.51
C SER A 206 -2.50 -14.11 -0.92
N THR A 207 -2.07 -13.61 -2.09
CA THR A 207 -2.54 -12.36 -2.70
C THR A 207 -3.31 -12.65 -3.98
N PHE A 208 -4.56 -12.14 -4.09
CA PHE A 208 -5.51 -12.55 -5.13
C PHE A 208 -6.37 -11.37 -5.60
N ILE A 209 -6.72 -11.34 -6.88
CA ILE A 209 -7.87 -10.56 -7.36
C ILE A 209 -9.15 -11.38 -7.13
N THR A 210 -9.15 -12.66 -7.48
CA THR A 210 -10.24 -13.57 -7.16
C THR A 210 -9.72 -14.64 -6.20
N VAL A 211 -10.23 -14.65 -4.97
CA VAL A 211 -9.85 -15.65 -3.96
C VAL A 211 -10.25 -17.05 -4.46
N PRO A 212 -9.31 -18.00 -4.58
CA PRO A 212 -9.61 -19.34 -5.04
C PRO A 212 -10.43 -20.12 -3.99
N GLU A 213 -11.21 -21.13 -4.43
CA GLU A 213 -12.07 -21.95 -3.57
C GLU A 213 -11.32 -22.48 -2.33
N ALA A 214 -10.10 -22.99 -2.54
CA ALA A 214 -9.27 -23.54 -1.47
C ALA A 214 -8.86 -22.49 -0.39
N ALA A 215 -8.89 -21.20 -0.72
CA ALA A 215 -8.54 -20.11 0.21
C ALA A 215 -9.78 -19.37 0.77
N MET A 216 -10.99 -19.67 0.28
CA MET A 216 -12.23 -19.00 0.72
C MET A 216 -12.48 -19.10 2.22
N GLY A 217 -12.04 -20.19 2.87
CA GLY A 217 -12.16 -20.37 4.31
C GLY A 217 -11.33 -19.35 5.13
N ARG A 218 -10.29 -18.75 4.54
CA ARG A 218 -9.47 -17.69 5.16
C ARG A 218 -9.95 -16.27 4.86
N TYR A 219 -10.83 -16.09 3.86
CA TYR A 219 -11.31 -14.77 3.47
C TYR A 219 -12.29 -14.23 4.49
N ALA A 220 -11.95 -13.09 5.10
CA ALA A 220 -12.78 -12.41 6.08
C ALA A 220 -14.10 -11.90 5.47
N PHE A 221 -15.11 -11.68 6.30
CA PHE A 221 -16.19 -10.77 5.99
C PHE A 221 -15.84 -9.38 6.47
N GLY A 222 -16.06 -8.38 5.63
CA GLY A 222 -16.13 -7.00 6.05
C GLY A 222 -17.49 -6.71 6.68
N TYR A 223 -17.56 -5.64 7.46
CA TYR A 223 -18.80 -5.25 8.12
C TYR A 223 -19.16 -3.81 7.79
N SER A 224 -20.40 -3.62 7.29
CA SER A 224 -20.92 -2.32 6.90
C SER A 224 -20.99 -1.38 8.11
N ARG A 225 -20.60 -0.11 7.90
CA ARG A 225 -20.73 0.93 8.94
C ARG A 225 -22.17 1.39 9.14
N THR A 226 -23.07 1.08 8.20
CA THR A 226 -24.46 1.57 8.22
C THR A 226 -25.37 0.66 9.02
N ASP A 227 -25.22 -0.66 8.83
CA ASP A 227 -26.16 -1.66 9.35
C ASP A 227 -25.47 -2.90 9.93
N ASP A 228 -24.13 -2.87 10.02
CA ASP A 228 -23.29 -3.95 10.54
C ASP A 228 -23.43 -5.29 9.78
N SER A 229 -24.02 -5.26 8.59
CA SER A 229 -24.16 -6.45 7.76
C SER A 229 -22.81 -6.95 7.24
N PRO A 230 -22.61 -8.30 7.13
CA PRO A 230 -21.42 -8.86 6.51
C PRO A 230 -21.43 -8.59 5.01
N ILE A 231 -20.34 -8.02 4.50
CA ILE A 231 -20.20 -7.66 3.08
C ILE A 231 -18.82 -8.04 2.55
N ARG A 232 -18.73 -8.19 1.25
CA ARG A 232 -17.52 -8.28 0.46
C ARG A 232 -17.66 -7.39 -0.76
N VAL A 233 -16.56 -6.96 -1.36
CA VAL A 233 -16.58 -6.11 -2.55
C VAL A 233 -17.27 -6.84 -3.70
N ASN A 234 -18.20 -6.14 -4.34
CA ASN A 234 -18.80 -6.61 -5.60
C ASN A 234 -17.88 -6.23 -6.76
N PRO A 235 -17.68 -7.13 -7.73
CA PRO A 235 -16.98 -6.80 -8.97
C PRO A 235 -17.63 -5.62 -9.68
N GLY A 236 -16.80 -4.77 -10.29
CA GLY A 236 -17.22 -3.62 -11.08
C GLY A 236 -16.25 -3.38 -12.25
N MET A 237 -16.58 -2.46 -13.11
CA MET A 237 -15.69 -2.07 -14.22
C MET A 237 -14.35 -1.54 -13.66
N LEU A 238 -13.22 -2.09 -14.12
CA LEU A 238 -11.87 -1.75 -13.68
C LEU A 238 -11.58 -2.00 -12.18
N ASP A 239 -12.38 -2.82 -11.51
CA ASP A 239 -12.21 -3.13 -10.09
C ASP A 239 -10.90 -3.87 -9.81
N ALA A 240 -10.57 -4.85 -10.65
CA ALA A 240 -9.36 -5.66 -10.55
C ALA A 240 -8.10 -4.80 -10.49
N GLU A 241 -8.02 -3.81 -11.37
CA GLU A 241 -6.89 -2.91 -11.56
C GLU A 241 -6.81 -1.85 -10.45
N ALA A 242 -7.97 -1.41 -9.92
CA ALA A 242 -8.04 -0.22 -9.06
C ALA A 242 -8.14 -0.52 -7.56
N TYR A 243 -8.89 -1.57 -7.15
CA TYR A 243 -9.18 -1.86 -5.73
C TYR A 243 -9.51 -3.32 -5.42
N GLY A 244 -9.35 -4.22 -6.38
CA GLY A 244 -9.86 -5.60 -6.31
C GLY A 244 -8.94 -6.62 -5.64
N ILE A 245 -7.74 -6.25 -5.17
CA ILE A 245 -6.81 -7.21 -4.55
C ILE A 245 -7.23 -7.53 -3.11
N LYS A 246 -7.09 -8.80 -2.76
CA LYS A 246 -7.22 -9.35 -1.41
C LYS A 246 -5.89 -9.97 -1.03
N SER A 247 -5.45 -9.76 0.22
CA SER A 247 -4.16 -10.25 0.70
C SER A 247 -4.19 -10.53 2.20
N THR A 248 -3.11 -11.09 2.71
CA THR A 248 -2.87 -11.34 4.13
C THR A 248 -1.88 -10.33 4.69
N VAL A 249 -1.82 -10.21 6.02
CA VAL A 249 -0.80 -9.38 6.67
C VAL A 249 0.60 -9.92 6.40
N SER A 250 0.77 -11.24 6.31
CA SER A 250 2.05 -11.90 6.01
C SER A 250 2.56 -11.54 4.61
N ASP A 251 1.72 -11.63 3.57
CA ASP A 251 2.10 -11.22 2.21
C ASP A 251 2.38 -9.72 2.13
N MET A 252 1.63 -8.90 2.86
CA MET A 252 1.84 -7.45 2.85
C MET A 252 3.12 -7.02 3.57
N ILE A 253 3.54 -7.72 4.63
CA ILE A 253 4.87 -7.55 5.23
C ILE A 253 5.94 -7.86 4.20
N ARG A 254 5.81 -9.00 3.50
CA ARG A 254 6.75 -9.41 2.46
C ARG A 254 6.80 -8.41 1.30
N PHE A 255 5.66 -7.83 0.91
CA PHE A 255 5.60 -6.75 -0.08
C PHE A 255 6.38 -5.50 0.39
N LEU A 256 6.29 -5.13 1.68
CA LEU A 256 7.07 -4.05 2.25
C LEU A 256 8.57 -4.40 2.31
N ASP A 257 8.93 -5.63 2.67
CA ASP A 257 10.32 -6.10 2.65
C ASP A 257 10.93 -6.02 1.25
N ALA A 258 10.15 -6.35 0.22
CA ALA A 258 10.56 -6.18 -1.16
C ALA A 258 10.88 -4.71 -1.48
N HIS A 259 10.03 -3.79 -1.06
CA HIS A 259 10.23 -2.35 -1.23
C HIS A 259 11.41 -1.78 -0.42
N LEU A 260 11.68 -2.33 0.76
CA LEU A 260 12.79 -1.92 1.63
C LEU A 260 14.14 -2.54 1.24
N GLY A 261 14.14 -3.50 0.30
CA GLY A 261 15.35 -4.18 -0.14
C GLY A 261 15.81 -5.29 0.81
N ASN A 262 14.93 -5.79 1.69
CA ASN A 262 15.21 -6.87 2.63
C ASN A 262 15.15 -8.26 1.97
N LEU A 263 14.68 -8.34 0.73
CA LEU A 263 14.57 -9.60 -0.02
C LEU A 263 15.56 -9.63 -1.19
N THR A 264 16.05 -10.83 -1.47
CA THR A 264 16.77 -11.09 -2.74
C THR A 264 15.74 -11.36 -3.82
N LEU A 265 15.59 -10.44 -4.75
CA LEU A 265 14.65 -10.48 -5.87
C LEU A 265 15.42 -10.36 -7.19
N ASP A 266 14.75 -10.66 -8.30
CA ASP A 266 15.27 -10.41 -9.63
C ASP A 266 15.51 -8.89 -9.84
N ASP A 267 16.55 -8.54 -10.59
CA ASP A 267 16.99 -7.17 -10.82
C ASP A 267 15.86 -6.31 -11.42
N GLU A 268 15.08 -6.87 -12.36
CA GLU A 268 13.94 -6.18 -12.99
C GLU A 268 12.84 -5.85 -11.97
N ILE A 269 12.52 -6.77 -11.06
CA ILE A 269 11.53 -6.52 -10.00
C ILE A 269 12.06 -5.46 -9.02
N THR A 270 13.33 -5.56 -8.63
CA THR A 270 13.96 -4.58 -7.74
C THR A 270 13.93 -3.17 -8.35
N ALA A 271 14.29 -3.04 -9.62
CA ALA A 271 14.24 -1.78 -10.37
C ALA A 271 12.80 -1.26 -10.50
N ALA A 272 11.84 -2.14 -10.82
CA ALA A 272 10.42 -1.79 -10.91
C ALA A 272 9.87 -1.23 -9.60
N LEU A 273 10.15 -1.87 -8.46
CA LEU A 273 9.73 -1.38 -7.15
C LEU A 273 10.37 -0.01 -6.83
N ALA A 274 11.65 0.17 -7.14
CA ALA A 274 12.33 1.47 -6.99
C ALA A 274 11.68 2.54 -7.88
N ARG A 275 11.33 2.21 -9.13
CA ARG A 275 10.66 3.12 -10.08
C ARG A 275 9.32 3.63 -9.55
N THR A 276 8.55 2.81 -8.83
CA THR A 276 7.27 3.24 -8.24
C THR A 276 7.41 4.37 -7.22
N ARG A 277 8.58 4.54 -6.62
CA ARG A 277 8.89 5.58 -5.63
C ARG A 277 9.54 6.83 -6.22
N VAL A 278 9.65 6.93 -7.54
CA VAL A 278 10.14 8.16 -8.20
C VAL A 278 8.98 9.14 -8.34
N SER A 279 9.07 10.28 -7.67
CA SER A 279 8.07 11.34 -7.71
C SER A 279 8.41 12.36 -8.80
N GLU A 280 7.39 12.75 -9.57
CA GLU A 280 7.45 13.83 -10.57
C GLU A 280 6.48 14.98 -10.24
N PHE A 281 5.74 14.90 -9.12
CA PHE A 281 4.76 15.89 -8.73
C PHE A 281 4.81 16.22 -7.24
N ASP A 282 4.47 17.45 -6.91
CA ASP A 282 4.13 17.88 -5.55
C ASP A 282 2.66 18.28 -5.48
N THR A 283 1.97 17.84 -4.44
CA THR A 283 0.64 18.33 -4.03
C THR A 283 0.81 19.39 -2.94
N VAL A 284 -0.29 19.88 -2.39
CA VAL A 284 -0.25 20.82 -1.25
C VAL A 284 0.36 20.16 0.00
N HIS A 285 0.22 18.83 0.17
CA HIS A 285 0.58 18.14 1.41
C HIS A 285 1.75 17.17 1.26
N TYR A 286 2.00 16.61 0.07
CA TYR A 286 3.00 15.56 -0.12
C TYR A 286 3.56 15.51 -1.53
N ALA A 287 4.71 14.87 -1.66
CA ALA A 287 5.27 14.47 -2.94
C ALA A 287 4.50 13.26 -3.50
N GLN A 288 3.90 13.40 -4.69
CA GLN A 288 3.22 12.31 -5.37
C GLN A 288 4.20 11.57 -6.27
N ALA A 289 4.59 10.36 -5.88
CA ALA A 289 5.15 9.38 -6.79
C ALA A 289 4.01 8.71 -7.57
N MET A 290 4.17 7.57 -8.19
CA MET A 290 3.02 6.95 -8.86
C MET A 290 1.81 6.93 -7.90
N ILE A 291 1.67 5.92 -7.06
CA ILE A 291 0.60 5.84 -6.04
C ILE A 291 1.10 6.22 -4.65
N TRP A 292 2.41 6.11 -4.40
CA TRP A 292 2.97 6.46 -3.09
C TRP A 292 2.86 7.96 -2.81
N GLU A 293 2.44 8.29 -1.60
CA GLU A 293 2.32 9.63 -1.04
C GLU A 293 3.47 9.83 -0.05
N GLY A 294 4.42 10.72 -0.39
CA GLY A 294 5.69 10.89 0.35
C GLY A 294 5.72 12.18 1.15
N TYR A 295 5.97 12.05 2.46
CA TYR A 295 6.14 13.15 3.40
C TYR A 295 7.58 13.16 3.94
N PRO A 296 8.12 14.31 4.35
CA PRO A 296 9.38 14.31 5.10
C PRO A 296 9.27 13.48 6.39
N TRP A 297 10.33 12.79 6.75
CA TRP A 297 10.44 12.13 8.05
C TRP A 297 11.39 12.91 8.97
N PRO A 298 11.05 13.15 10.27
CA PRO A 298 9.77 12.85 10.95
C PRO A 298 8.57 13.57 10.34
N VAL A 299 7.43 12.87 10.26
CA VAL A 299 6.24 13.40 9.62
C VAL A 299 5.49 14.39 10.52
N ASN A 300 4.98 15.48 9.90
CA ASN A 300 4.01 16.35 10.56
C ASN A 300 2.63 15.69 10.51
N THR A 301 2.09 15.31 11.69
CA THR A 301 0.81 14.61 11.79
C THR A 301 -0.38 15.41 11.26
N SER A 302 -0.37 16.75 11.38
CA SER A 302 -1.42 17.59 10.81
C SER A 302 -1.42 17.58 9.27
N GLU A 303 -0.23 17.62 8.65
CA GLU A 303 -0.08 17.51 7.20
C GLU A 303 -0.46 16.09 6.72
N LEU A 304 -0.07 15.07 7.48
CA LEU A 304 -0.44 13.69 7.18
C LEU A 304 -1.94 13.48 7.25
N ALA A 305 -2.62 14.00 8.28
CA ALA A 305 -4.06 13.92 8.42
C ALA A 305 -4.78 14.66 7.28
N ALA A 306 -4.31 15.85 6.89
CA ALA A 306 -4.85 16.61 5.77
C ALA A 306 -4.66 15.86 4.43
N GLY A 307 -3.46 15.33 4.18
CA GLY A 307 -3.15 14.56 2.97
C GLY A 307 -3.89 13.23 2.87
N ASN A 308 -4.32 12.64 3.99
CA ASN A 308 -5.13 11.43 4.07
C ASN A 308 -6.65 11.71 4.23
N SER A 309 -7.06 12.97 4.10
CA SER A 309 -8.47 13.36 4.25
C SER A 309 -9.35 12.88 3.09
N ALA A 310 -10.66 12.84 3.32
CA ALA A 310 -11.61 12.57 2.27
C ALA A 310 -11.58 13.61 1.14
N GLU A 311 -11.21 14.85 1.44
CA GLU A 311 -11.08 15.92 0.45
C GLU A 311 -10.05 15.60 -0.62
N MET A 312 -8.91 15.00 -0.26
CA MET A 312 -7.86 14.58 -1.20
C MET A 312 -8.33 13.49 -2.19
N VAL A 313 -9.39 12.78 -1.85
CA VAL A 313 -10.00 11.75 -2.70
C VAL A 313 -11.17 12.30 -3.51
N MET A 314 -11.99 13.12 -2.89
CA MET A 314 -13.30 13.53 -3.45
C MET A 314 -13.22 14.83 -4.26
N THR A 315 -12.18 15.64 -4.05
CA THR A 315 -12.04 16.96 -4.67
C THR A 315 -10.73 17.04 -5.41
N PRO A 316 -10.71 17.50 -6.68
CA PRO A 316 -9.46 17.75 -7.40
C PRO A 316 -8.57 18.76 -6.67
N GLN A 317 -7.28 18.47 -6.57
CA GLN A 317 -6.30 19.25 -5.84
C GLN A 317 -5.25 19.84 -6.79
N PRO A 318 -4.77 21.07 -6.55
CA PRO A 318 -3.62 21.60 -7.28
C PRO A 318 -2.40 20.71 -7.14
N MET A 319 -1.66 20.52 -8.23
CA MET A 319 -0.36 19.87 -8.20
C MET A 319 0.64 20.59 -9.08
N THR A 320 1.92 20.41 -8.79
CA THR A 320 3.02 21.02 -9.53
C THR A 320 3.93 19.92 -10.06
N HIS A 321 4.15 19.92 -11.37
CA HIS A 321 5.12 19.04 -11.99
C HIS A 321 6.55 19.52 -11.67
N ARG A 322 7.45 18.59 -11.35
CA ARG A 322 8.85 18.84 -11.03
C ARG A 322 9.78 17.83 -11.68
N ALA A 323 11.08 18.05 -11.57
CA ALA A 323 12.06 17.04 -11.94
C ALA A 323 11.89 15.77 -11.10
N ALA A 324 12.04 14.61 -11.74
CA ALA A 324 11.96 13.31 -11.10
C ALA A 324 12.92 13.22 -9.89
N LYS A 325 12.41 12.70 -8.77
CA LYS A 325 13.15 12.52 -7.52
C LYS A 325 12.76 11.21 -6.87
N ALA A 326 13.73 10.35 -6.58
CA ALA A 326 13.51 9.16 -5.77
C ALA A 326 13.13 9.53 -4.33
N LEU A 327 12.16 8.79 -3.78
CA LEU A 327 11.69 8.89 -2.40
C LEU A 327 12.23 7.69 -1.61
N ASP A 328 13.52 7.69 -1.30
CA ASP A 328 14.28 6.58 -0.71
C ASP A 328 15.14 6.96 0.52
N GLY A 329 15.06 8.22 0.96
CA GLY A 329 15.79 8.75 2.13
C GLY A 329 14.91 8.91 3.36
N GLU A 330 15.10 10.04 4.07
CA GLU A 330 14.29 10.45 5.22
C GLU A 330 12.88 10.89 4.77
N VAL A 331 12.10 9.90 4.38
CA VAL A 331 10.75 10.06 3.84
C VAL A 331 9.81 9.03 4.45
N PHE A 332 8.62 9.47 4.82
CA PHE A 332 7.50 8.62 5.18
C PHE A 332 6.63 8.43 3.95
N LEU A 333 6.58 7.21 3.44
CA LEU A 333 5.73 6.80 2.32
C LEU A 333 4.49 6.11 2.85
N ASN A 334 3.32 6.47 2.32
CA ASN A 334 2.09 5.79 2.73
C ASN A 334 1.09 5.65 1.60
N LYS A 335 0.09 4.78 1.85
CA LYS A 335 -1.12 4.65 1.06
C LYS A 335 -2.28 4.13 1.88
N THR A 336 -3.43 4.75 1.72
CA THR A 336 -4.69 4.28 2.28
C THR A 336 -5.44 3.38 1.32
N GLY A 337 -6.22 2.45 1.87
CA GLY A 337 -7.15 1.63 1.11
C GLY A 337 -8.47 1.43 1.85
N ALA A 338 -9.56 1.35 1.11
CA ALA A 338 -10.87 1.03 1.67
C ALA A 338 -11.77 0.39 0.63
N THR A 339 -12.63 -0.51 1.10
CA THR A 339 -13.87 -0.92 0.46
C THR A 339 -15.03 -0.60 1.41
N ASN A 340 -16.25 -0.96 1.07
CA ASN A 340 -17.39 -0.68 1.95
C ASN A 340 -17.25 -1.38 3.32
N GLY A 341 -16.62 -2.56 3.36
CA GLY A 341 -16.48 -3.37 4.57
C GLY A 341 -15.07 -3.44 5.13
N PHE A 342 -14.05 -2.90 4.47
CA PHE A 342 -12.66 -3.06 4.89
C PHE A 342 -11.92 -1.73 4.89
N GLY A 343 -10.95 -1.62 5.78
CA GLY A 343 -10.00 -0.53 5.83
C GLY A 343 -8.57 -1.08 5.86
N SER A 344 -7.69 -0.52 5.04
CA SER A 344 -6.28 -0.85 5.03
C SER A 344 -5.40 0.38 5.03
N TYR A 345 -4.19 0.25 5.54
CA TYR A 345 -3.16 1.28 5.52
C TYR A 345 -1.80 0.62 5.37
N VAL A 346 -0.96 1.21 4.55
CA VAL A 346 0.41 0.76 4.33
C VAL A 346 1.33 1.96 4.45
N ALA A 347 2.41 1.83 5.21
CA ALA A 347 3.42 2.88 5.37
C ALA A 347 4.82 2.27 5.47
N MET A 348 5.84 3.05 5.07
CA MET A 348 7.24 2.67 5.26
C MET A 348 8.15 3.89 5.37
N ILE A 349 9.28 3.72 6.05
CA ILE A 349 10.36 4.70 6.16
C ILE A 349 11.64 4.00 5.70
N PRO A 350 12.06 4.21 4.43
CA PRO A 350 13.22 3.49 3.88
C PRO A 350 14.51 3.69 4.66
N SER A 351 14.80 4.89 5.16
CA SER A 351 16.01 5.17 5.95
C SER A 351 16.06 4.40 7.27
N GLU A 352 14.90 4.08 7.86
CA GLU A 352 14.79 3.34 9.12
C GLU A 352 14.63 1.83 8.91
N GLN A 353 14.53 1.37 7.66
CA GLN A 353 14.27 -0.03 7.33
C GLN A 353 13.04 -0.58 8.05
N ILE A 354 11.97 0.23 8.13
CA ILE A 354 10.73 -0.13 8.80
C ILE A 354 9.53 0.07 7.88
N GLY A 355 8.58 -0.88 7.94
CA GLY A 355 7.31 -0.80 7.24
C GLY A 355 6.18 -1.34 8.09
N VAL A 356 4.98 -0.78 7.92
CA VAL A 356 3.78 -1.15 8.66
C VAL A 356 2.63 -1.38 7.69
N VAL A 357 1.85 -2.43 7.93
CA VAL A 357 0.56 -2.67 7.30
C VAL A 357 -0.51 -2.84 8.37
N VAL A 358 -1.65 -2.19 8.17
CA VAL A 358 -2.85 -2.33 9.00
C VAL A 358 -4.00 -2.80 8.12
N LEU A 359 -4.61 -3.93 8.46
CA LEU A 359 -5.75 -4.53 7.76
C LEU A 359 -6.91 -4.70 8.73
N ALA A 360 -8.06 -4.13 8.44
CA ALA A 360 -9.24 -4.20 9.29
C ALA A 360 -10.48 -4.57 8.45
N ASN A 361 -11.34 -5.40 9.00
CA ASN A 361 -12.60 -5.78 8.36
C ASN A 361 -13.77 -4.85 8.72
N ARG A 362 -13.44 -3.58 8.98
CA ARG A 362 -14.35 -2.44 8.98
C ARG A 362 -13.62 -1.23 8.42
N ASN A 363 -14.29 -0.49 7.54
CA ASN A 363 -13.76 0.77 7.05
C ASN A 363 -13.94 1.87 8.11
N TYR A 364 -12.87 2.49 8.57
CA TYR A 364 -12.85 3.60 9.53
C TYR A 364 -11.98 4.75 8.97
N PRO A 365 -12.01 5.96 9.56
CA PRO A 365 -11.37 7.13 8.96
C PRO A 365 -9.88 6.96 8.67
N ASN A 366 -9.43 7.37 7.48
CA ASN A 366 -8.02 7.30 7.08
C ASN A 366 -7.06 8.05 8.02
N PRO A 367 -7.38 9.30 8.49
CA PRO A 367 -6.49 9.99 9.44
C PRO A 367 -6.23 9.19 10.71
N VAL A 368 -7.24 8.49 11.24
CA VAL A 368 -7.09 7.65 12.44
C VAL A 368 -6.11 6.49 12.19
N ARG A 369 -6.16 5.87 10.99
CA ARG A 369 -5.20 4.82 10.61
C ARG A 369 -3.78 5.36 10.55
N ALA A 370 -3.64 6.53 9.91
CA ALA A 370 -2.36 7.20 9.76
C ALA A 370 -1.76 7.59 11.11
N ASP A 371 -2.54 8.22 11.99
CA ASP A 371 -2.08 8.67 13.31
C ASP A 371 -1.66 7.48 14.20
N ALA A 372 -2.47 6.42 14.27
CA ALA A 372 -2.13 5.21 15.02
C ALA A 372 -0.88 4.52 14.48
N THR A 373 -0.68 4.52 13.14
CA THR A 373 0.52 3.95 12.51
C THR A 373 1.76 4.78 12.82
N VAL A 374 1.68 6.11 12.79
CA VAL A 374 2.82 6.99 13.13
C VAL A 374 3.20 6.83 14.59
N GLU A 375 2.23 6.75 15.49
CA GLU A 375 2.47 6.48 16.92
C GLU A 375 3.18 5.13 17.11
N LEU A 376 2.72 4.08 16.41
CA LEU A 376 3.39 2.78 16.44
C LEU A 376 4.85 2.89 15.96
N LEU A 377 5.08 3.53 14.84
CA LEU A 377 6.43 3.69 14.27
C LEU A 377 7.37 4.42 15.24
N HIS A 378 6.93 5.52 15.86
CA HIS A 378 7.74 6.25 16.84
C HIS A 378 8.15 5.37 18.02
N GLN A 379 7.21 4.61 18.59
CA GLN A 379 7.51 3.74 19.72
C GLN A 379 8.42 2.57 19.36
N LEU A 380 8.25 2.00 18.15
CA LEU A 380 9.12 0.90 17.71
C LEU A 380 10.55 1.37 17.42
N LEU A 381 10.72 2.58 16.90
CA LEU A 381 12.05 3.16 16.67
C LEU A 381 12.75 3.51 17.98
N GLU A 382 12.03 4.07 18.96
CA GLU A 382 12.57 4.33 20.31
C GLU A 382 13.07 3.04 20.98
N GLU A 383 12.28 1.95 20.92
CA GLU A 383 12.68 0.64 21.48
C GLU A 383 13.84 -0.01 20.71
N GLY A 384 13.93 0.22 19.41
CA GLY A 384 15.00 -0.35 18.57
C GLY A 384 16.36 0.34 18.73
N ASP A 385 16.40 1.50 19.37
CA ASP A 385 17.62 2.27 19.67
C ASP A 385 18.15 2.02 21.13
N GLU A 386 17.35 1.37 22.00
CA GLU A 386 17.76 0.97 23.35
C GLU A 386 18.44 -0.41 23.35
#